data_011212146b7902de6f6340b315a97c0f
#
_entry.id   011212146b7902de6f6340b315a97c0f
#
_cell.length_a   1.000
_cell.length_b   1.000
_cell.length_c   1.000
_cell.angle_alpha   90.00
_cell.angle_beta   90.00
_cell.angle_gamma   90.00
#
_symmetry.space_group_name_H-M   'P 1'
#
loop_
_entity.id
_entity.type
_entity.pdbx_description
1 polymer ?
#
loop_
_entity_poly.entity_id
_entity_poly.type
_entity_poly.pdbx_seq_one_letter_code
_entity_poly.pdbx_strand_id
1 'polypeptide(L)'
;MADIYNDVSVSTRSKLAIIFEGDGDVDEVTDNLAYDGSVAVSDFNSATQFEFLSESISKQEPMQYNGGIRGTRSKNHERVRKVAHVVQGSIEMTPTPAELDKIFYWTTGTSTSPYALLETVPTVAIIVDRTAQRFMYTGCKIAQLSIGGQQGGLIRAQMNIIGKQETVSASAFPTLTIDDKEPYVFSEAVFAHGGDTYEINSFEIQIDHDIQADRQMNSLYRRRLPAGDRTVTLSLGMPYGSTLFNKFAAMDEAGLDNATLTVTNGTVSFTATFANIKSNNVSPVSGGRGSEIMMPVQFTAYKKGSTMELVLTNDSTHGS
;
A
#
# COMPACT_ATOMS: atom_id res chain seq x y z
N MET A 1 -39.08 21.65 -10.13
CA MET A 1 -38.24 20.65 -9.45
C MET A 1 -36.83 21.17 -9.57
N ALA A 2 -36.12 21.31 -8.45
CA ALA A 2 -34.68 21.57 -8.53
C ALA A 2 -34.03 20.35 -9.16
N ASP A 3 -33.13 20.57 -10.14
CA ASP A 3 -32.39 19.50 -10.76
C ASP A 3 -31.38 18.99 -9.73
N ILE A 4 -31.60 17.78 -9.21
CA ILE A 4 -30.77 17.15 -8.18
C ILE A 4 -29.43 16.66 -8.74
N TYR A 5 -29.19 16.79 -10.04
CA TYR A 5 -27.98 16.35 -10.71
C TYR A 5 -27.06 17.51 -11.14
N ASN A 6 -27.35 18.75 -10.71
CA ASN A 6 -26.55 19.93 -11.09
C ASN A 6 -25.11 19.90 -10.56
N ASP A 7 -24.79 19.05 -9.58
CA ASP A 7 -23.50 18.92 -8.92
C ASP A 7 -22.81 17.57 -9.18
N VAL A 8 -23.21 16.87 -10.26
CA VAL A 8 -22.53 15.62 -10.65
C VAL A 8 -21.07 15.89 -10.98
N SER A 9 -20.20 15.18 -10.27
CA SER A 9 -18.75 15.34 -10.35
C SER A 9 -18.10 14.33 -11.30
N VAL A 10 -16.97 14.71 -11.89
CA VAL A 10 -16.13 13.81 -12.69
C VAL A 10 -14.81 13.54 -11.97
N SER A 11 -14.32 12.31 -12.05
CA SER A 11 -13.14 11.84 -11.34
C SER A 11 -11.85 12.60 -11.70
N THR A 12 -11.75 13.16 -12.91
CA THR A 12 -10.58 13.95 -13.35
C THR A 12 -10.34 15.23 -12.55
N ARG A 13 -11.28 15.65 -11.71
CA ARG A 13 -11.15 16.80 -10.81
C ARG A 13 -10.90 16.41 -9.36
N SER A 14 -10.87 15.13 -9.06
CA SER A 14 -10.60 14.64 -7.71
C SER A 14 -9.15 14.92 -7.32
N LYS A 15 -8.93 15.20 -6.03
CA LYS A 15 -7.60 15.47 -5.46
C LYS A 15 -7.41 14.61 -4.22
N LEU A 16 -6.17 14.22 -3.99
CA LEU A 16 -5.79 13.38 -2.85
C LEU A 16 -4.54 13.93 -2.19
N ALA A 17 -4.53 13.97 -0.87
CA ALA A 17 -3.34 14.23 -0.08
C ALA A 17 -3.30 13.33 1.14
N ILE A 18 -2.10 12.98 1.56
CA ILE A 18 -1.83 12.12 2.71
C ILE A 18 -0.81 12.82 3.59
N ILE A 19 -1.02 12.77 4.90
CA ILE A 19 -0.07 13.25 5.90
C ILE A 19 0.20 12.17 6.93
N PHE A 20 1.35 12.26 7.59
CA PHE A 20 1.63 11.54 8.81
C PHE A 20 0.74 12.12 9.92
N GLU A 21 0.01 11.26 10.61
CA GLU A 21 -0.96 11.69 11.62
C GLU A 21 -0.37 11.69 13.03
N GLY A 22 0.57 10.81 13.30
CA GLY A 22 1.26 10.76 14.58
C GLY A 22 2.35 11.85 14.64
N ASP A 23 2.00 13.04 15.03
CA ASP A 23 2.92 14.18 15.13
C ASP A 23 3.83 14.13 16.37
N GLY A 24 4.26 12.94 16.75
CA GLY A 24 5.26 12.75 17.80
C GLY A 24 4.70 12.29 19.14
N ASP A 25 3.44 11.93 19.23
CA ASP A 25 2.98 11.15 20.37
C ASP A 25 3.39 9.69 20.15
N VAL A 26 4.56 9.37 20.71
CA VAL A 26 5.25 8.07 20.59
C VAL A 26 4.35 6.92 21.07
N ASP A 27 3.45 7.21 22.00
CA ASP A 27 2.59 6.22 22.63
C ASP A 27 1.51 5.68 21.66
N GLU A 28 1.01 6.51 20.74
CA GLU A 28 -0.02 6.08 19.78
C GLU A 28 0.56 5.17 18.69
N VAL A 29 1.76 5.44 18.25
CA VAL A 29 2.47 4.61 17.27
C VAL A 29 2.95 3.31 17.91
N THR A 30 3.49 3.37 19.13
CA THR A 30 4.00 2.20 19.86
C THR A 30 2.89 1.29 20.38
N ASP A 31 1.75 1.86 20.79
CA ASP A 31 0.62 1.11 21.32
C ASP A 31 -0.31 0.54 20.24
N ASN A 32 -0.01 0.71 18.98
CA ASN A 32 -0.88 0.33 17.85
C ASN A 32 -2.30 0.93 17.93
N LEU A 33 -2.45 2.05 18.62
CA LEU A 33 -3.72 2.77 18.65
C LEU A 33 -3.99 3.39 17.27
N ALA A 34 -5.24 3.39 16.86
CA ALA A 34 -5.67 4.30 15.82
C ALA A 34 -5.67 5.69 16.44
N TYR A 35 -5.00 6.64 15.81
CA TYR A 35 -4.86 8.01 16.29
C TYR A 35 -6.20 8.60 16.79
N ASP A 36 -6.17 9.28 17.92
CA ASP A 36 -7.37 9.82 18.58
C ASP A 36 -7.39 11.36 18.63
N GLY A 37 -6.40 11.99 18.02
CA GLY A 37 -6.30 13.44 17.91
C GLY A 37 -7.25 14.04 16.89
N SER A 38 -7.34 15.36 16.87
CA SER A 38 -8.12 16.12 15.91
C SER A 38 -7.23 16.53 14.74
N VAL A 39 -7.44 15.91 13.58
CA VAL A 39 -6.83 16.35 12.32
C VAL A 39 -7.73 17.38 11.66
N ALA A 40 -7.19 18.54 11.33
CA ALA A 40 -7.87 19.60 10.60
C ALA A 40 -7.40 19.62 9.12
N VAL A 41 -8.21 20.20 8.24
CA VAL A 41 -7.82 20.38 6.83
C VAL A 41 -6.56 21.25 6.70
N SER A 42 -6.34 22.18 7.64
CA SER A 42 -5.12 23.01 7.70
C SER A 42 -3.82 22.23 7.87
N ASP A 43 -3.87 21.06 8.48
CA ASP A 43 -2.69 20.23 8.73
C ASP A 43 -2.12 19.66 7.44
N PHE A 44 -2.96 19.60 6.41
CA PHE A 44 -2.54 19.20 5.05
C PHE A 44 -1.85 20.32 4.27
N ASN A 45 -1.73 21.55 4.77
CA ASN A 45 -1.12 22.66 4.01
C ASN A 45 0.35 22.43 3.63
N SER A 46 1.06 21.55 4.36
CA SER A 46 2.44 21.13 4.06
C SER A 46 2.52 19.80 3.32
N ALA A 47 1.39 19.18 3.00
CA ALA A 47 1.35 17.92 2.28
C ALA A 47 1.71 18.09 0.80
N THR A 48 1.98 16.98 0.15
CA THR A 48 2.04 16.88 -1.32
C THR A 48 0.70 16.38 -1.81
N GLN A 49 0.21 16.94 -2.90
CA GLN A 49 -0.91 16.35 -3.63
C GLN A 49 -0.38 15.18 -4.45
N PHE A 50 -1.01 14.01 -4.30
CA PHE A 50 -0.66 12.81 -5.07
C PHE A 50 -1.48 12.74 -6.35
N GLU A 51 -0.80 12.35 -7.43
CA GLU A 51 -1.47 11.92 -8.65
C GLU A 51 -1.83 10.43 -8.52
N PHE A 52 -3.12 10.11 -8.56
CA PHE A 52 -3.61 8.76 -8.39
C PHE A 52 -4.39 8.28 -9.60
N LEU A 53 -4.31 6.99 -9.88
CA LEU A 53 -5.06 6.34 -10.96
C LEU A 53 -6.47 5.98 -10.50
N SER A 54 -6.57 5.47 -9.28
CA SER A 54 -7.85 5.10 -8.65
C SER A 54 -7.79 5.21 -7.14
N GLU A 55 -8.93 5.54 -6.52
CA GLU A 55 -9.13 5.44 -5.08
C GLU A 55 -10.52 4.86 -4.78
N SER A 56 -10.62 4.09 -3.71
CA SER A 56 -11.85 3.42 -3.30
C SER A 56 -12.14 3.53 -1.81
N ILE A 57 -11.44 4.44 -1.09
CA ILE A 57 -11.59 4.57 0.36
C ILE A 57 -13.01 5.03 0.68
N SER A 58 -13.67 4.27 1.54
CA SER A 58 -15.03 4.59 1.93
C SER A 58 -15.35 4.09 3.33
N LYS A 59 -16.29 4.79 3.97
CA LYS A 59 -16.89 4.33 5.21
C LYS A 59 -18.04 3.37 4.91
N GLN A 60 -18.02 2.22 5.53
CA GLN A 60 -19.11 1.26 5.54
C GLN A 60 -19.76 1.23 6.92
N GLU A 61 -21.09 1.21 6.95
CA GLU A 61 -21.88 1.14 8.18
C GLU A 61 -22.77 -0.12 8.14
N PRO A 62 -22.20 -1.31 8.44
CA PRO A 62 -22.98 -2.54 8.41
C PRO A 62 -24.12 -2.49 9.41
N MET A 63 -25.30 -2.90 8.94
CA MET A 63 -26.52 -2.97 9.75
C MET A 63 -26.85 -4.43 10.01
N GLN A 64 -27.19 -4.75 11.25
CA GLN A 64 -27.67 -6.07 11.63
C GLN A 64 -29.14 -6.00 12.03
N TYR A 65 -29.89 -7.02 11.59
CA TYR A 65 -31.25 -7.28 11.96
C TYR A 65 -31.31 -8.48 12.90
N ASN A 66 -31.83 -8.28 14.10
CA ASN A 66 -32.10 -9.37 15.01
C ASN A 66 -33.46 -9.99 14.68
N GLY A 67 -33.48 -11.00 13.80
CA GLY A 67 -34.67 -11.71 13.32
C GLY A 67 -35.03 -12.88 14.21
N GLY A 68 -35.62 -12.64 15.40
CA GLY A 68 -36.28 -13.71 16.15
C GLY A 68 -37.54 -14.23 15.43
N ILE A 69 -38.02 -15.47 15.78
CA ILE A 69 -39.29 -16.01 15.30
C ILE A 69 -40.42 -15.17 15.84
N ARG A 70 -41.23 -14.57 14.94
CA ARG A 70 -42.29 -13.60 15.30
C ARG A 70 -43.65 -13.92 14.72
N GLY A 71 -43.85 -15.08 14.11
CA GLY A 71 -45.07 -15.46 13.45
C GLY A 71 -45.38 -14.69 12.13
N THR A 72 -44.40 -13.87 11.64
CA THR A 72 -44.48 -13.17 10.37
C THR A 72 -43.12 -13.21 9.65
N ARG A 73 -43.16 -13.18 8.31
CA ARG A 73 -42.00 -13.12 7.44
C ARG A 73 -41.45 -11.67 7.30
N SER A 74 -42.17 -10.67 7.77
CA SER A 74 -41.79 -9.26 7.66
C SER A 74 -40.73 -8.89 8.68
N LYS A 75 -39.70 -8.14 8.24
CA LYS A 75 -38.67 -7.58 9.11
C LYS A 75 -39.17 -6.28 9.73
N ASN A 76 -38.95 -6.09 11.03
CA ASN A 76 -39.29 -4.82 11.71
C ASN A 76 -38.11 -3.85 11.65
N HIS A 77 -38.33 -2.62 11.16
CA HIS A 77 -37.30 -1.60 11.01
C HIS A 77 -36.65 -1.19 12.34
N GLU A 78 -37.40 -1.20 13.45
CA GLU A 78 -36.90 -0.85 14.79
C GLU A 78 -35.85 -1.84 15.33
N ARG A 79 -35.75 -3.03 14.73
CA ARG A 79 -34.74 -4.05 15.10
C ARG A 79 -33.49 -4.04 14.25
N VAL A 80 -33.35 -3.08 13.37
CA VAL A 80 -32.15 -2.86 12.56
C VAL A 80 -31.28 -1.87 13.28
N ARG A 81 -30.02 -2.22 13.55
CA ARG A 81 -29.05 -1.33 14.20
C ARG A 81 -27.71 -1.35 13.46
N LYS A 82 -27.06 -0.19 13.41
CA LYS A 82 -25.66 -0.11 13.01
C LYS A 82 -24.80 -0.80 14.06
N VAL A 83 -23.85 -1.62 13.62
CA VAL A 83 -23.00 -2.42 14.51
C VAL A 83 -21.54 -2.02 14.44
N ALA A 84 -21.13 -1.31 13.39
CA ALA A 84 -19.74 -0.87 13.21
C ALA A 84 -19.67 0.32 12.25
N HIS A 85 -18.58 1.09 12.36
CA HIS A 85 -18.07 1.97 11.32
C HIS A 85 -16.76 1.38 10.82
N VAL A 86 -16.69 1.04 9.54
CA VAL A 86 -15.54 0.42 8.90
C VAL A 86 -15.05 1.33 7.79
N VAL A 87 -13.83 1.85 7.92
CA VAL A 87 -13.15 2.60 6.87
C VAL A 87 -12.12 1.69 6.24
N GLN A 88 -12.22 1.49 4.93
CA GLN A 88 -11.27 0.70 4.16
C GLN A 88 -11.33 1.05 2.68
N GLY A 89 -10.28 0.73 1.96
CA GLY A 89 -10.20 0.91 0.53
C GLY A 89 -8.77 0.81 0.03
N SER A 90 -8.56 1.17 -1.22
CA SER A 90 -7.25 1.16 -1.85
C SER A 90 -6.99 2.46 -2.60
N ILE A 91 -5.72 2.78 -2.75
CA ILE A 91 -5.22 3.84 -3.63
C ILE A 91 -4.21 3.20 -4.56
N GLU A 92 -4.36 3.42 -5.86
CA GLU A 92 -3.42 3.02 -6.90
C GLU A 92 -2.84 4.26 -7.57
N MET A 93 -1.52 4.28 -7.75
CA MET A 93 -0.80 5.39 -8.36
C MET A 93 0.45 4.93 -9.12
N THR A 94 1.00 5.82 -9.94
CA THR A 94 2.34 5.70 -10.53
C THR A 94 3.25 6.71 -9.84
N PRO A 95 3.91 6.32 -8.73
CA PRO A 95 4.58 7.28 -7.88
C PRO A 95 5.85 7.85 -8.52
N THR A 96 6.09 9.13 -8.27
CA THR A 96 7.39 9.76 -8.50
C THR A 96 8.39 9.33 -7.44
N PRO A 97 9.71 9.53 -7.64
CA PRO A 97 10.71 9.22 -6.60
C PRO A 97 10.42 9.85 -5.24
N ALA A 98 9.99 11.12 -5.20
CA ALA A 98 9.69 11.81 -3.94
C ALA A 98 8.40 11.32 -3.27
N GLU A 99 7.43 10.86 -4.06
CA GLU A 99 6.22 10.23 -3.53
C GLU A 99 6.51 8.85 -2.93
N LEU A 100 7.43 8.07 -3.54
CA LEU A 100 7.87 6.79 -3.01
C LEU A 100 8.52 6.92 -1.63
N ASP A 101 9.30 7.97 -1.36
CA ASP A 101 9.87 8.21 -0.02
C ASP A 101 8.78 8.28 1.05
N LYS A 102 7.70 8.98 0.76
CA LYS A 102 6.57 9.09 1.68
C LYS A 102 5.83 7.77 1.85
N ILE A 103 5.58 7.06 0.75
CA ILE A 103 4.92 5.75 0.78
C ILE A 103 5.77 4.76 1.60
N PHE A 104 7.09 4.76 1.41
CA PHE A 104 8.00 3.91 2.18
C PHE A 104 7.98 4.26 3.67
N TYR A 105 8.05 5.55 4.02
CA TYR A 105 7.93 5.97 5.42
C TYR A 105 6.63 5.47 6.06
N TRP A 106 5.49 5.69 5.42
CA TRP A 106 4.19 5.30 5.97
C TRP A 106 3.99 3.79 6.06
N THR A 107 4.72 3.02 5.24
CA THR A 107 4.65 1.55 5.27
C THR A 107 5.66 0.93 6.21
N THR A 108 6.90 1.44 6.23
CA THR A 108 7.99 0.83 7.02
C THR A 108 8.11 1.37 8.43
N GLY A 109 7.62 2.59 8.66
CA GLY A 109 7.80 3.34 9.92
C GLY A 109 9.11 4.10 10.02
N THR A 110 10.07 3.85 9.14
CA THR A 110 11.37 4.57 9.13
C THR A 110 11.24 5.85 8.31
N SER A 111 11.57 6.99 8.90
CA SER A 111 11.32 8.32 8.31
C SER A 111 12.30 8.74 7.21
N THR A 112 13.44 8.07 7.10
CA THR A 112 14.48 8.40 6.13
C THR A 112 15.10 7.15 5.52
N SER A 113 15.57 7.27 4.28
CA SER A 113 16.32 6.19 3.60
C SER A 113 17.63 5.89 4.37
N PRO A 114 18.00 4.62 4.55
CA PRO A 114 17.32 3.39 4.15
C PRO A 114 16.09 3.07 5.02
N TYR A 115 14.96 2.75 4.39
CA TYR A 115 13.69 2.42 5.03
C TYR A 115 13.68 0.95 5.46
N ALA A 116 14.02 0.69 6.70
CA ALA A 116 13.91 -0.64 7.31
C ALA A 116 12.51 -0.83 7.90
N LEU A 117 11.98 -2.03 7.80
CA LEU A 117 10.67 -2.38 8.36
C LEU A 117 10.72 -2.36 9.89
N LEU A 118 9.99 -1.45 10.52
CA LEU A 118 9.85 -1.40 11.98
C LEU A 118 8.69 -2.28 12.47
N GLU A 119 8.66 -2.53 13.77
CA GLU A 119 7.58 -3.31 14.39
C GLU A 119 6.27 -2.51 14.48
N THR A 120 6.35 -1.19 14.46
CA THR A 120 5.18 -0.30 14.50
C THR A 120 4.91 0.31 13.13
N VAL A 121 3.66 0.19 12.67
CA VAL A 121 3.19 0.81 11.43
C VAL A 121 2.58 2.17 11.79
N PRO A 122 3.06 3.27 11.22
CA PRO A 122 2.55 4.60 11.52
C PRO A 122 1.09 4.79 11.07
N THR A 123 0.42 5.74 11.69
CA THR A 123 -0.90 6.20 11.26
C THR A 123 -0.78 7.37 10.32
N VAL A 124 -1.69 7.45 9.37
CA VAL A 124 -1.78 8.52 8.37
C VAL A 124 -3.21 9.07 8.30
N ALA A 125 -3.32 10.35 8.02
CA ALA A 125 -4.58 10.96 7.64
C ALA A 125 -4.61 11.21 6.13
N ILE A 126 -5.78 10.97 5.53
CA ILE A 126 -5.99 11.06 4.09
C ILE A 126 -7.14 12.00 3.83
N ILE A 127 -6.95 12.96 2.93
CA ILE A 127 -8.03 13.82 2.44
C ILE A 127 -8.25 13.57 0.95
N VAL A 128 -9.50 13.31 0.58
CA VAL A 128 -9.94 13.12 -0.80
C VAL A 128 -10.99 14.14 -1.15
N ASP A 129 -10.72 14.99 -2.11
CA ASP A 129 -11.70 15.90 -2.71
C ASP A 129 -12.33 15.22 -3.93
N ARG A 130 -13.58 14.82 -3.81
CA ARG A 130 -14.37 14.26 -4.92
C ARG A 130 -15.22 15.35 -5.60
N THR A 131 -14.76 16.59 -5.58
CA THR A 131 -15.35 17.79 -6.21
C THR A 131 -16.63 18.24 -5.51
N ALA A 132 -17.66 17.40 -5.45
CA ALA A 132 -18.93 17.74 -4.76
C ALA A 132 -18.75 17.76 -3.24
N GLN A 133 -17.95 16.85 -2.69
CA GLN A 133 -17.68 16.73 -1.27
C GLN A 133 -16.25 16.30 -1.00
N ARG A 134 -15.73 16.69 0.16
CA ARG A 134 -14.40 16.33 0.65
C ARG A 134 -14.53 15.38 1.81
N PHE A 135 -13.77 14.30 1.74
CA PHE A 135 -13.75 13.25 2.75
C PHE A 135 -12.38 13.23 3.39
N MET A 136 -12.37 13.29 4.71
CA MET A 136 -11.15 13.15 5.50
C MET A 136 -11.24 11.84 6.27
N TYR A 137 -10.23 11.01 6.09
CA TYR A 137 -10.08 9.72 6.73
C TYR A 137 -8.93 9.81 7.73
N THR A 138 -9.21 9.47 8.99
CA THR A 138 -8.25 9.59 10.10
C THR A 138 -8.01 8.26 10.77
N GLY A 139 -6.86 8.12 11.45
CA GLY A 139 -6.43 6.86 12.05
C GLY A 139 -6.24 5.76 11.02
N CYS A 140 -5.73 6.10 9.84
CA CYS A 140 -5.52 5.14 8.77
C CYS A 140 -4.13 4.50 8.89
N LYS A 141 -4.04 3.22 8.54
CA LYS A 141 -2.78 2.50 8.35
C LYS A 141 -2.75 1.85 6.98
N ILE A 142 -1.57 1.77 6.40
CA ILE A 142 -1.35 0.98 5.20
C ILE A 142 -1.24 -0.48 5.65
N ALA A 143 -2.31 -1.25 5.38
CA ALA A 143 -2.33 -2.66 5.73
C ALA A 143 -1.46 -3.48 4.78
N GLN A 144 -1.42 -3.08 3.51
CA GLN A 144 -0.64 -3.75 2.48
C GLN A 144 -0.15 -2.71 1.47
N LEU A 145 1.12 -2.83 1.10
CA LEU A 145 1.73 -2.11 -0.02
C LEU A 145 2.15 -3.12 -1.09
N SER A 146 1.75 -2.89 -2.32
CA SER A 146 2.21 -3.63 -3.50
C SER A 146 2.86 -2.66 -4.46
N ILE A 147 4.11 -2.94 -4.86
CA ILE A 147 4.86 -2.17 -5.86
C ILE A 147 5.27 -3.11 -6.96
N GLY A 148 4.88 -2.82 -8.19
CA GLY A 148 5.17 -3.70 -9.29
C GLY A 148 5.17 -3.02 -10.64
N GLY A 149 5.69 -3.74 -11.62
CA GLY A 149 5.71 -3.35 -13.01
C GLY A 149 5.81 -4.54 -13.94
N GLN A 150 5.46 -4.29 -15.17
CA GLN A 150 5.58 -5.27 -16.25
C GLN A 150 6.22 -4.64 -17.49
N GLN A 151 6.76 -5.48 -18.34
CA GLN A 151 7.41 -5.04 -19.58
C GLN A 151 6.55 -4.06 -20.38
N GLY A 152 7.13 -2.91 -20.72
CA GLY A 152 6.46 -1.85 -21.47
C GLY A 152 5.55 -0.96 -20.63
N GLY A 153 5.54 -1.09 -19.29
CA GLY A 153 4.72 -0.30 -18.39
C GLY A 153 5.50 0.58 -17.42
N LEU A 154 4.78 1.48 -16.76
CA LEU A 154 5.24 2.25 -15.60
C LEU A 154 5.18 1.38 -14.36
N ILE A 155 6.00 1.71 -13.37
CA ILE A 155 5.91 1.11 -12.05
C ILE A 155 4.71 1.69 -11.33
N ARG A 156 3.93 0.82 -10.71
CA ARG A 156 2.73 1.17 -9.96
C ARG A 156 2.89 0.82 -8.49
N ALA A 157 2.30 1.63 -7.65
CA ALA A 157 2.12 1.34 -6.24
C ALA A 157 0.63 1.25 -5.92
N GLN A 158 0.24 0.24 -5.17
CA GLN A 158 -1.09 0.08 -4.63
C GLN A 158 -1.01 -0.04 -3.11
N MET A 159 -1.73 0.83 -2.42
CA MET A 159 -1.84 0.81 -0.96
C MET A 159 -3.25 0.37 -0.57
N ASN A 160 -3.37 -0.70 0.20
CA ASN A 160 -4.61 -1.09 0.85
C ASN A 160 -4.65 -0.44 2.24
N ILE A 161 -5.70 0.31 2.49
CA ILE A 161 -5.83 1.18 3.65
C ILE A 161 -6.95 0.69 4.54
N ILE A 162 -6.68 0.69 5.84
CA ILE A 162 -7.66 0.43 6.90
C ILE A 162 -7.64 1.64 7.83
N GLY A 163 -8.80 2.22 8.10
CA GLY A 163 -8.92 3.44 8.89
C GLY A 163 -9.94 3.36 10.01
N LYS A 164 -9.90 4.35 10.89
CA LYS A 164 -10.78 4.49 12.05
C LYS A 164 -12.06 5.27 11.71
N GLN A 165 -11.91 6.45 11.12
CA GLN A 165 -13.01 7.40 10.97
C GLN A 165 -13.00 8.09 9.62
N GLU A 166 -14.21 8.40 9.12
CA GLU A 166 -14.45 9.29 8.00
C GLU A 166 -15.18 10.54 8.50
N THR A 167 -14.72 11.71 8.07
CA THR A 167 -15.38 12.98 8.32
C THR A 167 -15.62 13.70 6.99
N VAL A 168 -16.83 14.18 6.77
CA VAL A 168 -17.15 15.02 5.62
C VAL A 168 -16.78 16.46 5.96
N SER A 169 -15.88 17.07 5.18
CA SER A 169 -15.41 18.44 5.43
C SER A 169 -16.09 19.44 4.50
N ALA A 170 -16.53 20.55 5.08
CA ALA A 170 -16.99 21.72 4.35
C ALA A 170 -15.85 22.66 3.92
N SER A 171 -14.66 22.53 4.54
CA SER A 171 -13.50 23.36 4.24
C SER A 171 -12.94 23.07 2.83
N ALA A 172 -12.41 24.09 2.18
CA ALA A 172 -11.76 23.92 0.88
C ALA A 172 -10.57 22.97 0.96
N PHE A 173 -10.31 22.21 -0.11
CA PHE A 173 -9.08 21.42 -0.23
C PHE A 173 -7.89 22.39 -0.23
N PRO A 174 -6.81 22.11 0.50
CA PRO A 174 -5.65 23.00 0.56
C PRO A 174 -5.01 23.16 -0.82
N THR A 175 -4.35 24.29 -1.04
CA THR A 175 -3.60 24.51 -2.27
C THR A 175 -2.24 23.82 -2.12
N LEU A 176 -2.09 22.69 -2.80
CA LEU A 176 -0.91 21.84 -2.71
C LEU A 176 -0.18 21.79 -4.06
N THR A 177 1.10 21.48 -4.01
CA THR A 177 1.93 21.22 -5.18
C THR A 177 1.87 19.74 -5.54
N ILE A 178 1.84 19.47 -6.85
CA ILE A 178 2.04 18.13 -7.41
C ILE A 178 3.51 18.00 -7.76
N ASP A 179 4.08 16.83 -7.56
CA ASP A 179 5.42 16.53 -8.03
C ASP A 179 5.35 16.09 -9.50
N ASP A 180 5.78 16.96 -10.41
CA ASP A 180 5.75 16.72 -11.87
C ASP A 180 7.02 15.98 -12.37
N LYS A 181 7.73 15.26 -11.49
CA LYS A 181 8.91 14.47 -11.88
C LYS A 181 8.50 13.19 -12.61
N GLU A 182 9.44 12.68 -13.41
CA GLU A 182 9.21 11.44 -14.15
C GLU A 182 9.08 10.23 -13.20
N PRO A 183 8.04 9.42 -13.36
CA PRO A 183 7.90 8.17 -12.62
C PRO A 183 8.87 7.11 -13.13
N TYR A 184 9.11 6.08 -12.35
CA TYR A 184 9.92 4.94 -12.75
C TYR A 184 9.25 4.09 -13.83
N VAL A 185 10.06 3.55 -14.77
CA VAL A 185 9.63 2.60 -15.81
C VAL A 185 10.20 1.20 -15.55
N PHE A 186 9.45 0.17 -15.99
CA PHE A 186 9.88 -1.21 -15.82
C PHE A 186 11.19 -1.54 -16.54
N SER A 187 11.47 -0.93 -17.71
CA SER A 187 12.70 -1.17 -18.48
C SER A 187 13.98 -0.81 -17.72
N GLU A 188 13.88 -0.09 -16.62
CA GLU A 188 14.96 0.30 -15.73
C GLU A 188 15.15 -0.66 -14.55
N ALA A 189 14.28 -1.66 -14.43
CA ALA A 189 14.31 -2.62 -13.33
C ALA A 189 15.36 -3.72 -13.58
N VAL A 190 16.20 -3.97 -12.58
CA VAL A 190 17.23 -5.01 -12.58
C VAL A 190 17.09 -5.84 -11.31
N PHE A 191 16.93 -7.16 -11.49
CA PHE A 191 17.01 -8.11 -10.39
C PHE A 191 18.40 -8.75 -10.37
N ALA A 192 19.06 -8.73 -9.22
CA ALA A 192 20.41 -9.25 -9.07
C ALA A 192 20.57 -10.09 -7.80
N HIS A 193 21.42 -11.14 -7.88
CA HIS A 193 21.82 -11.96 -6.73
C HIS A 193 23.17 -12.61 -6.98
N GLY A 194 24.07 -12.54 -5.99
CA GLY A 194 25.37 -13.21 -6.02
C GLY A 194 26.32 -12.71 -7.12
N GLY A 195 26.13 -11.48 -7.61
CA GLY A 195 26.89 -10.89 -8.72
C GLY A 195 26.30 -11.17 -10.09
N ASP A 196 25.27 -12.01 -10.20
CA ASP A 196 24.53 -12.26 -11.43
C ASP A 196 23.31 -11.33 -11.54
N THR A 197 22.99 -10.92 -12.76
CA THR A 197 21.74 -10.22 -13.09
C THR A 197 20.82 -11.14 -13.87
N TYR A 198 19.51 -11.00 -13.64
CA TYR A 198 18.50 -11.88 -14.22
C TYR A 198 17.52 -11.10 -15.07
N GLU A 199 17.20 -11.65 -16.23
CA GLU A 199 16.13 -11.10 -17.08
C GLU A 199 14.78 -11.34 -16.40
N ILE A 200 13.98 -10.29 -16.31
CA ILE A 200 12.62 -10.33 -15.78
C ILE A 200 11.67 -9.64 -16.75
N ASN A 201 10.42 -10.10 -16.85
CA ASN A 201 9.38 -9.46 -17.63
C ASN A 201 8.30 -8.79 -16.75
N SER A 202 8.29 -9.12 -15.48
CA SER A 202 7.44 -8.50 -14.46
C SER A 202 8.04 -8.69 -13.07
N PHE A 203 7.72 -7.77 -12.18
CA PHE A 203 7.98 -7.95 -10.76
C PHE A 203 6.84 -7.36 -9.93
N GLU A 204 6.68 -7.89 -8.73
CA GLU A 204 5.80 -7.35 -7.70
C GLU A 204 6.41 -7.61 -6.32
N ILE A 205 6.61 -6.53 -5.56
CA ILE A 205 6.98 -6.56 -4.14
C ILE A 205 5.73 -6.29 -3.35
N GLN A 206 5.38 -7.16 -2.43
CA GLN A 206 4.24 -6.98 -1.55
C GLN A 206 4.69 -7.02 -0.10
N ILE A 207 4.27 -6.02 0.67
CA ILE A 207 4.46 -5.94 2.13
C ILE A 207 3.07 -5.98 2.74
N ASP A 208 2.78 -7.00 3.53
CA ASP A 208 1.51 -7.16 4.25
C ASP A 208 1.77 -7.14 5.75
N HIS A 209 1.05 -6.29 6.47
CA HIS A 209 1.18 -6.11 7.91
C HIS A 209 0.13 -6.86 8.71
N ASP A 210 -0.75 -7.61 8.07
CA ASP A 210 -1.87 -8.34 8.72
C ASP A 210 -2.58 -7.48 9.78
N ILE A 211 -2.99 -6.27 9.39
CA ILE A 211 -3.64 -5.34 10.34
C ILE A 211 -4.95 -5.91 10.85
N GLN A 212 -5.02 -6.17 12.15
CA GLN A 212 -6.21 -6.69 12.81
C GLN A 212 -7.23 -5.57 13.07
N ALA A 213 -8.27 -5.55 12.23
CA ALA A 213 -9.23 -4.45 12.19
C ALA A 213 -10.44 -4.58 13.12
N ASP A 214 -10.56 -5.67 13.89
CA ASP A 214 -11.79 -6.05 14.61
C ASP A 214 -11.82 -5.55 16.08
N ARG A 215 -10.94 -4.63 16.45
CA ARG A 215 -10.81 -4.14 17.83
C ARG A 215 -11.76 -2.98 18.12
N GLN A 216 -13.05 -3.30 18.26
CA GLN A 216 -14.09 -2.34 18.67
C GLN A 216 -14.47 -2.62 20.13
N MET A 217 -14.22 -1.66 21.04
CA MET A 217 -14.60 -1.78 22.45
C MET A 217 -15.46 -0.58 22.83
N ASN A 218 -16.73 -0.82 23.19
CA ASN A 218 -17.70 0.20 23.59
C ASN A 218 -17.85 1.37 22.60
N SER A 219 -17.55 1.13 21.33
CA SER A 219 -17.59 2.13 20.26
C SER A 219 -17.96 1.46 18.95
N LEU A 220 -18.62 2.21 18.08
CA LEU A 220 -18.81 1.81 16.68
C LEU A 220 -17.52 1.95 15.86
N TYR A 221 -16.56 2.73 16.34
CA TYR A 221 -15.28 2.97 15.68
C TYR A 221 -14.21 2.00 16.17
N ARG A 222 -13.29 1.67 15.29
CA ARG A 222 -12.09 0.92 15.65
C ARG A 222 -11.23 1.73 16.61
N ARG A 223 -10.86 1.14 17.75
CA ARG A 223 -10.00 1.79 18.73
C ARG A 223 -8.52 1.52 18.47
N ARG A 224 -8.23 0.30 18.00
CA ARG A 224 -6.86 -0.15 17.75
C ARG A 224 -6.78 -0.79 16.37
N LEU A 225 -5.63 -0.63 15.74
CA LEU A 225 -5.25 -1.27 14.50
C LEU A 225 -3.88 -1.94 14.69
N PRO A 226 -3.79 -2.99 15.55
CA PRO A 226 -2.53 -3.68 15.75
C PRO A 226 -2.10 -4.38 14.49
N ALA A 227 -0.80 -4.29 14.17
CA ALA A 227 -0.18 -5.10 13.15
C ALA A 227 -0.06 -6.55 13.67
N GLY A 228 -0.32 -7.51 12.78
CA GLY A 228 -0.10 -8.94 13.02
C GLY A 228 1.25 -9.39 12.48
N ASP A 229 1.29 -10.63 11.99
CA ASP A 229 2.50 -11.19 11.38
C ASP A 229 2.77 -10.54 10.02
N ARG A 230 3.94 -9.93 9.89
CA ARG A 230 4.34 -9.29 8.65
C ARG A 230 4.79 -10.33 7.63
N THR A 231 4.30 -10.20 6.40
CA THR A 231 4.72 -11.02 5.27
C THR A 231 5.25 -10.14 4.15
N VAL A 232 6.47 -10.44 3.68
CA VAL A 232 7.07 -9.78 2.52
C VAL A 232 7.26 -10.80 1.42
N THR A 233 6.66 -10.55 0.26
CA THR A 233 6.79 -11.43 -0.91
C THR A 233 7.37 -10.67 -2.10
N LEU A 234 8.14 -11.40 -2.91
CA LEU A 234 8.63 -10.94 -4.21
C LEU A 234 8.17 -11.93 -5.26
N SER A 235 7.39 -11.46 -6.22
CA SER A 235 6.97 -12.23 -7.39
C SER A 235 7.73 -11.75 -8.62
N LEU A 236 8.33 -12.66 -9.36
CA LEU A 236 9.08 -12.36 -10.59
C LEU A 236 8.56 -13.21 -11.75
N GLY A 237 8.37 -12.60 -12.91
CA GLY A 237 8.21 -13.30 -14.17
C GLY A 237 9.57 -13.40 -14.87
N MET A 238 10.04 -14.61 -15.14
CA MET A 238 11.33 -14.86 -15.76
C MET A 238 11.17 -15.75 -17.01
N PRO A 239 12.07 -15.65 -18.00
CA PRO A 239 12.14 -16.65 -19.07
C PRO A 239 12.57 -18.00 -18.51
N TYR A 240 12.01 -19.07 -19.05
CA TYR A 240 12.35 -20.42 -18.62
C TYR A 240 13.66 -20.91 -19.25
N GLY A 241 14.59 -21.32 -18.39
CA GLY A 241 15.81 -22.02 -18.77
C GLY A 241 16.14 -23.10 -17.75
N SER A 242 16.70 -24.23 -18.18
CA SER A 242 16.99 -25.37 -17.29
C SER A 242 17.95 -25.00 -16.15
N THR A 243 18.96 -24.18 -16.42
CA THR A 243 19.89 -23.67 -15.39
C THR A 243 19.22 -22.79 -14.38
N LEU A 244 18.39 -21.87 -14.86
CA LEU A 244 17.62 -20.92 -14.03
C LEU A 244 16.57 -21.66 -13.20
N PHE A 245 15.86 -22.60 -13.83
CA PHE A 245 14.89 -23.46 -13.13
C PHE A 245 15.57 -24.24 -12.00
N ASN A 246 16.69 -24.92 -12.28
CA ASN A 246 17.39 -25.68 -11.26
C ASN A 246 17.90 -24.81 -10.11
N LYS A 247 18.31 -23.57 -10.39
CA LYS A 247 18.79 -22.64 -9.36
C LYS A 247 17.65 -22.27 -8.40
N PHE A 248 16.44 -22.03 -8.91
CA PHE A 248 15.32 -21.58 -8.07
C PHE A 248 14.41 -22.73 -7.57
N ALA A 249 14.26 -23.80 -8.34
CA ALA A 249 13.49 -24.97 -7.93
C ALA A 249 14.22 -25.88 -6.95
N ALA A 250 15.54 -26.00 -7.10
CA ALA A 250 16.41 -26.76 -6.20
C ALA A 250 17.04 -25.91 -5.10
N MET A 251 16.43 -24.71 -4.83
CA MET A 251 16.86 -23.85 -3.74
C MET A 251 16.80 -24.64 -2.43
N ASP A 252 17.94 -24.74 -1.76
CA ASP A 252 18.04 -25.42 -0.48
C ASP A 252 17.38 -24.58 0.65
N GLU A 253 17.40 -25.09 1.87
CA GLU A 253 16.84 -24.39 3.03
C GLU A 253 17.55 -23.07 3.35
N ALA A 254 18.76 -22.81 2.81
CA ALA A 254 19.51 -21.59 3.03
C ALA A 254 18.86 -20.37 2.33
N GLY A 255 18.20 -20.58 1.19
CA GLY A 255 17.62 -19.50 0.39
C GLY A 255 18.68 -18.65 -0.33
N LEU A 256 18.29 -17.50 -0.85
CA LEU A 256 19.17 -16.50 -1.47
C LEU A 256 19.36 -15.30 -0.54
N ASP A 257 20.61 -15.01 -0.23
CA ASP A 257 20.99 -13.88 0.62
C ASP A 257 21.25 -12.63 -0.21
N ASN A 258 20.84 -11.47 0.32
CA ASN A 258 21.10 -10.16 -0.27
C ASN A 258 20.70 -10.05 -1.75
N ALA A 259 19.56 -10.62 -2.11
CA ALA A 259 18.98 -10.37 -3.42
C ALA A 259 18.49 -8.92 -3.52
N THR A 260 18.70 -8.27 -4.65
CA THR A 260 18.34 -6.88 -4.86
C THR A 260 17.48 -6.71 -6.09
N LEU A 261 16.46 -5.85 -5.99
CA LEU A 261 15.72 -5.31 -7.12
C LEU A 261 15.96 -3.81 -7.16
N THR A 262 16.61 -3.33 -8.20
CA THR A 262 16.92 -1.90 -8.38
C THR A 262 16.22 -1.37 -9.61
N VAL A 263 15.64 -0.18 -9.48
CA VAL A 263 15.07 0.58 -10.59
C VAL A 263 15.74 1.93 -10.62
N THR A 264 16.29 2.32 -11.78
CA THR A 264 17.08 3.53 -11.92
C THR A 264 16.51 4.41 -13.03
N ASN A 265 16.14 5.65 -12.69
CA ASN A 265 15.75 6.68 -13.65
C ASN A 265 16.82 7.77 -13.66
N GLY A 266 17.76 7.67 -14.60
CA GLY A 266 18.87 8.62 -14.71
C GLY A 266 19.74 8.67 -13.45
N THR A 267 19.54 9.71 -12.62
CA THR A 267 20.31 9.94 -11.40
C THR A 267 19.63 9.45 -10.14
N VAL A 268 18.33 9.14 -10.21
CA VAL A 268 17.53 8.68 -9.07
C VAL A 268 17.29 7.18 -9.18
N SER A 269 17.28 6.51 -8.04
CA SER A 269 17.01 5.07 -8.01
C SER A 269 16.30 4.65 -6.73
N PHE A 270 15.45 3.63 -6.84
CA PHE A 270 15.06 2.89 -5.66
C PHE A 270 15.63 1.47 -5.71
N THR A 271 16.01 0.94 -4.57
CA THR A 271 16.50 -0.44 -4.42
C THR A 271 15.78 -1.13 -3.28
N ALA A 272 15.23 -2.29 -3.58
CA ALA A 272 14.72 -3.22 -2.58
C ALA A 272 15.78 -4.28 -2.32
N THR A 273 16.32 -4.34 -1.09
CA THR A 273 17.30 -5.32 -0.65
C THR A 273 16.64 -6.31 0.29
N PHE A 274 16.65 -7.57 -0.10
CA PHE A 274 16.09 -8.67 0.68
C PHE A 274 17.19 -9.37 1.46
N ALA A 275 17.05 -9.48 2.79
CA ALA A 275 18.05 -10.12 3.64
C ALA A 275 18.25 -11.61 3.30
N ASN A 276 17.13 -12.32 3.13
CA ASN A 276 17.11 -13.70 2.64
C ASN A 276 15.75 -13.96 1.98
N ILE A 277 15.74 -14.56 0.80
CA ILE A 277 14.50 -14.98 0.13
C ILE A 277 14.51 -16.47 -0.15
N LYS A 278 13.34 -17.11 -0.02
CA LYS A 278 13.12 -18.52 -0.35
C LYS A 278 11.99 -18.65 -1.34
N SER A 279 12.16 -19.52 -2.33
CA SER A 279 11.10 -19.75 -3.31
C SER A 279 9.97 -20.57 -2.72
N ASN A 280 8.74 -20.10 -2.93
CA ASN A 280 7.54 -20.81 -2.52
C ASN A 280 6.99 -21.68 -3.65
N ASN A 281 7.16 -21.22 -4.89
CA ASN A 281 6.66 -21.90 -6.07
C ASN A 281 7.50 -21.51 -7.30
N VAL A 282 7.91 -22.52 -8.06
CA VAL A 282 8.59 -22.37 -9.35
C VAL A 282 7.88 -23.30 -10.32
N SER A 283 7.08 -22.75 -11.22
CA SER A 283 6.27 -23.56 -12.14
C SER A 283 6.32 -22.98 -13.55
N PRO A 284 7.12 -23.58 -14.46
CA PRO A 284 7.13 -23.14 -15.86
C PRO A 284 5.76 -23.27 -16.52
N VAL A 285 5.33 -22.24 -17.25
CA VAL A 285 4.04 -22.19 -17.92
C VAL A 285 4.25 -21.97 -19.41
N SER A 286 3.69 -22.85 -20.23
CA SER A 286 3.68 -22.72 -21.69
C SER A 286 2.42 -21.95 -22.14
N GLY A 287 2.59 -20.77 -22.71
CA GLY A 287 1.52 -19.89 -23.17
C GLY A 287 0.86 -20.27 -24.50
N GLY A 288 1.33 -21.31 -25.17
CA GLY A 288 0.81 -21.76 -26.44
C GLY A 288 1.89 -21.85 -27.54
N ARG A 289 1.47 -22.19 -28.78
CA ARG A 289 2.40 -22.39 -29.90
C ARG A 289 3.08 -21.07 -30.31
N GLY A 290 4.41 -21.07 -30.22
CA GLY A 290 5.23 -19.91 -30.64
C GLY A 290 5.43 -18.83 -29.56
N SER A 291 4.88 -19.01 -28.35
CA SER A 291 5.18 -18.14 -27.21
C SER A 291 6.37 -18.68 -26.43
N GLU A 292 7.12 -17.78 -25.83
CA GLU A 292 8.19 -18.12 -24.89
C GLU A 292 7.59 -18.80 -23.65
N ILE A 293 8.30 -19.78 -23.11
CA ILE A 293 7.92 -20.42 -21.87
C ILE A 293 8.38 -19.51 -20.73
N MET A 294 7.41 -19.09 -19.91
CA MET A 294 7.69 -18.24 -18.76
C MET A 294 7.71 -19.06 -17.48
N MET A 295 8.51 -18.60 -16.54
CA MET A 295 8.68 -19.21 -15.23
C MET A 295 8.31 -18.14 -14.18
N PRO A 296 7.06 -18.09 -13.71
CA PRO A 296 6.73 -17.28 -12.55
C PRO A 296 7.39 -17.87 -11.30
N VAL A 297 8.09 -17.05 -10.56
CA VAL A 297 8.74 -17.42 -9.30
C VAL A 297 8.21 -16.51 -8.21
N GLN A 298 7.72 -17.09 -7.13
CA GLN A 298 7.32 -16.37 -5.94
C GLN A 298 8.26 -16.70 -4.79
N PHE A 299 8.76 -15.65 -4.16
CA PHE A 299 9.62 -15.73 -3.00
C PHE A 299 8.93 -15.15 -1.79
N THR A 300 9.23 -15.70 -0.61
CA THR A 300 8.97 -15.05 0.68
C THR A 300 10.30 -14.58 1.25
N ALA A 301 10.33 -13.34 1.71
CA ALA A 301 11.50 -12.78 2.37
C ALA A 301 11.49 -13.08 3.87
N TYR A 302 12.67 -13.30 4.41
CA TYR A 302 12.90 -13.64 5.81
C TYR A 302 13.98 -12.76 6.41
N LYS A 303 13.82 -12.44 7.68
CA LYS A 303 14.85 -11.79 8.49
C LYS A 303 16.09 -12.67 8.60
N LYS A 304 17.27 -12.05 8.53
CA LYS A 304 18.54 -12.76 8.73
C LYS A 304 19.41 -12.04 9.76
N GLY A 305 19.62 -12.66 10.90
CA GLY A 305 20.34 -12.04 12.02
C GLY A 305 19.62 -10.77 12.52
N SER A 306 20.29 -9.64 12.46
CA SER A 306 19.72 -8.32 12.80
C SER A 306 19.11 -7.59 11.60
N THR A 307 19.29 -8.10 10.37
CA THR A 307 18.78 -7.46 9.16
C THR A 307 17.34 -7.85 8.94
N MET A 308 16.45 -6.85 8.77
CA MET A 308 15.03 -7.07 8.50
C MET A 308 14.83 -7.73 7.13
N GLU A 309 13.65 -8.30 6.91
CA GLU A 309 13.29 -9.05 5.71
C GLU A 309 13.55 -8.27 4.44
N LEU A 310 13.25 -6.97 4.48
CA LEU A 310 13.36 -6.03 3.39
C LEU A 310 13.90 -4.70 3.91
N VAL A 311 14.80 -4.11 3.17
CA VAL A 311 15.26 -2.73 3.33
C VAL A 311 15.06 -2.04 1.98
N LEU A 312 14.33 -0.93 1.99
CA LEU A 312 14.10 -0.11 0.82
C LEU A 312 15.06 1.10 0.88
N THR A 313 15.75 1.39 -0.19
CA THR A 313 16.49 2.64 -0.34
C THR A 313 15.92 3.39 -1.52
N ASN A 314 15.75 4.70 -1.37
CA ASN A 314 15.31 5.55 -2.45
C ASN A 314 16.16 6.82 -2.43
N ASP A 315 16.69 7.17 -3.58
CA ASP A 315 17.35 8.45 -3.80
C ASP A 315 16.41 9.31 -4.63
N SER A 316 15.72 10.21 -3.96
CA SER A 316 14.76 11.12 -4.56
C SER A 316 15.37 12.45 -4.97
N THR A 317 16.67 12.67 -4.66
CA THR A 317 17.37 13.92 -5.00
C THR A 317 17.77 13.89 -6.48
N HIS A 318 16.93 14.43 -7.33
CA HIS A 318 17.36 14.79 -8.67
C HIS A 318 18.50 15.78 -8.56
N GLY A 319 19.66 15.43 -9.10
CA GLY A 319 20.76 16.38 -9.25
C GLY A 319 20.23 17.65 -9.95
N SER A 320 20.35 18.77 -9.24
CA SER A 320 20.00 20.11 -9.73
C SER A 320 20.85 20.50 -10.93
#